data_bd6a93cf9a64eee17809d5414a4d2b28
#
_entry.id   bd6a93cf9a64eee17809d5414a4d2b28
#
_cell.length_a   1.000
_cell.length_b   1.000
_cell.length_c   1.000
_cell.angle_alpha   90.00
_cell.angle_beta   90.00
_cell.angle_gamma   90.00
#
_symmetry.space_group_name_H-M   'P 1'
#
loop_
_entity.id
_entity.type
_entity.pdbx_description
1 polymer ?
#
loop_
_entity_poly.entity_id
_entity_poly.type
_entity_poly.pdbx_seq_one_letter_code
_entity_poly.pdbx_strand_id
1 'polypeptide(L)'
;MKNSTHYRLRALACALLASAAMLGACDDDDPNDDPDPGKKPPVTLTDQIQYDGGDLVGIKSAIYVAEEDGSHTFYLSPTEGLINAEQMKQADDYLRVMVESPKGTVNTASDPFEIEYKDISVKKTTMNDVASVELSADLVTKTRLNLYTYVELKSGKTLIARYQNTCTEERDVELTNQYEIDNRIAAVGSVVEWRNVREGNRRFCLYEQEGLTAPEEGAAGVEILLAEELFGTAEIDLATADPAKVQIRCGEFATGAGTTGTLTAKYLTDKFGTIEGLIVALDASKDGKRLRAAYEGTFAGGYAATNTIKVTEPAAGGEAAAAAEAPIAALFSQEPQVGSYVFALGDAETAAAPADLAKGHWAAYVRVLAAKFDGVIDVAAQTSDYWFRLYDHKTYQTYYGEDAGLTGTIETHPNPAGGKEIYLRVNLTLKNGIGVEAEYYGVPTAATADAMDEETLKPVKPFEPYIKFLDKDNKDMLYWPVTAMEVRHDPAYRDSYTGD
;
A
#
# COMPACT_ATOMS: atom_id res chain seq x y z
N MET A 1 -13.66 0.58 37.82
CA MET A 1 -12.80 -0.37 38.55
C MET A 1 -11.62 -0.68 37.69
N LYS A 2 -10.43 -0.36 38.16
CA LYS A 2 -9.13 -0.53 37.51
C LYS A 2 -8.79 -2.01 37.34
N ASN A 3 -8.28 -2.42 36.18
CA ASN A 3 -7.29 -3.50 36.15
C ASN A 3 -6.38 -3.27 34.93
N SER A 4 -5.22 -2.70 35.20
CA SER A 4 -4.09 -2.64 34.31
C SER A 4 -3.31 -3.94 34.45
N THR A 5 -3.09 -4.65 33.35
CA THR A 5 -2.21 -5.82 33.33
C THR A 5 -0.92 -5.45 32.64
N HIS A 6 0.10 -5.21 33.46
CA HIS A 6 1.48 -5.01 33.03
C HIS A 6 2.06 -6.32 32.52
N TYR A 7 2.44 -6.38 31.25
CA TYR A 7 3.37 -7.41 30.75
C TYR A 7 4.80 -7.00 31.12
N ARG A 8 5.39 -7.77 32.02
CA ARG A 8 6.77 -7.63 32.47
C ARG A 8 7.70 -8.25 31.40
N LEU A 9 8.56 -7.42 30.84
CA LEU A 9 9.77 -7.85 30.16
C LEU A 9 10.60 -8.71 31.13
N ARG A 10 10.85 -9.96 30.80
CA ARG A 10 11.87 -10.78 31.44
C ARG A 10 13.15 -10.70 30.61
N ALA A 11 14.03 -9.81 31.00
CA ALA A 11 15.43 -9.87 30.60
C ALA A 11 16.06 -11.11 31.24
N LEU A 12 16.45 -12.09 30.43
CA LEU A 12 17.24 -13.21 30.88
C LEU A 12 18.72 -12.84 30.73
N ALA A 13 19.34 -12.46 31.85
CA ALA A 13 20.78 -12.35 31.93
C ALA A 13 21.37 -13.76 32.02
N CYS A 14 22.00 -14.24 30.94
CA CYS A 14 22.84 -15.44 31.00
C CYS A 14 24.21 -15.05 31.56
N ALA A 15 24.48 -15.49 32.77
CA ALA A 15 25.79 -15.39 33.40
C ALA A 15 26.80 -16.30 32.67
N LEU A 16 27.89 -15.70 32.25
CA LEU A 16 29.10 -16.40 31.80
C LEU A 16 29.71 -17.18 32.98
N LEU A 17 29.74 -18.51 32.89
CA LEU A 17 30.65 -19.34 33.68
C LEU A 17 31.82 -19.72 32.79
N ALA A 18 32.93 -19.00 33.00
CA ALA A 18 34.22 -19.40 32.47
C ALA A 18 34.72 -20.63 33.25
N SER A 19 34.79 -21.79 32.64
CA SER A 19 35.53 -22.94 33.12
C SER A 19 36.83 -23.03 32.33
N ALA A 20 37.91 -22.55 32.94
CA ALA A 20 39.25 -22.82 32.49
C ALA A 20 39.58 -24.29 32.78
N ALA A 21 39.64 -25.11 31.73
CA ALA A 21 40.30 -26.43 31.84
C ALA A 21 41.74 -26.26 31.39
N MET A 22 42.65 -26.18 32.36
CA MET A 22 44.07 -26.39 32.13
C MET A 22 44.27 -27.91 31.90
N LEU A 23 44.58 -28.28 30.67
CA LEU A 23 45.22 -29.55 30.37
C LEU A 23 46.71 -29.24 30.19
N GLY A 24 47.48 -29.52 31.21
CA GLY A 24 48.93 -29.55 31.11
C GLY A 24 49.37 -30.67 30.22
N ALA A 25 49.98 -30.38 29.08
CA ALA A 25 50.84 -31.30 28.38
C ALA A 25 52.24 -31.16 28.96
N CYS A 26 52.72 -32.24 29.52
CA CYS A 26 54.16 -32.35 29.80
C CYS A 26 54.84 -32.50 28.43
N ASP A 27 55.60 -31.53 28.05
CA ASP A 27 56.61 -31.62 27.01
C ASP A 27 57.92 -32.01 27.65
N ASP A 28 58.52 -33.11 27.19
CA ASP A 28 59.89 -33.46 27.52
C ASP A 28 60.83 -32.49 26.79
N ASP A 29 61.31 -31.50 27.56
CA ASP A 29 62.37 -30.59 27.14
C ASP A 29 63.69 -31.38 26.89
N ASP A 30 64.00 -31.61 25.63
CA ASP A 30 65.34 -31.97 25.20
C ASP A 30 66.22 -30.70 25.16
N PRO A 31 67.22 -30.51 26.02
CA PRO A 31 67.96 -29.29 26.14
C PRO A 31 68.92 -28.94 25.00
N ASN A 32 68.82 -29.60 23.83
CA ASN A 32 69.74 -29.45 22.71
C ASN A 32 69.21 -29.10 21.37
N ASP A 33 67.92 -28.59 21.31
CA ASP A 33 67.44 -28.05 20.08
C ASP A 33 67.69 -26.51 20.06
N ASP A 34 68.76 -26.08 19.38
CA ASP A 34 68.98 -24.68 19.02
C ASP A 34 67.79 -24.19 18.20
N PRO A 35 67.16 -23.08 18.58
CA PRO A 35 66.01 -22.55 17.83
C PRO A 35 66.47 -22.16 16.42
N ASP A 36 65.91 -22.84 15.43
CA ASP A 36 66.05 -22.50 14.03
C ASP A 36 65.69 -21.01 13.81
N PRO A 37 66.67 -20.14 13.45
CA PRO A 37 66.46 -18.69 13.38
C PRO A 37 65.50 -18.25 12.29
N GLY A 38 64.84 -19.19 11.59
CA GLY A 38 63.88 -18.94 10.52
C GLY A 38 62.42 -19.31 10.82
N LYS A 39 62.13 -20.03 11.91
CA LYS A 39 60.76 -20.39 12.28
C LYS A 39 60.15 -19.28 13.17
N LYS A 40 59.27 -18.47 12.58
CA LYS A 40 58.37 -17.63 13.38
C LYS A 40 57.56 -18.52 14.34
N PRO A 41 57.39 -18.16 15.60
CA PRO A 41 56.54 -18.92 16.51
C PRO A 41 55.16 -19.08 15.91
N PRO A 42 54.53 -20.27 16.03
CA PRO A 42 53.21 -20.49 15.49
C PRO A 42 52.22 -19.46 16.05
N VAL A 43 51.62 -18.67 15.17
CA VAL A 43 50.60 -17.70 15.57
C VAL A 43 49.37 -18.50 16.02
N THR A 44 49.05 -18.42 17.31
CA THR A 44 47.88 -19.07 17.88
C THR A 44 46.67 -18.17 17.62
N LEU A 45 46.00 -18.37 16.49
CA LEU A 45 44.77 -17.66 16.14
C LEU A 45 43.59 -18.35 16.82
N THR A 46 42.65 -17.52 17.32
CA THR A 46 41.34 -17.99 17.80
C THR A 46 40.29 -17.02 17.33
N ASP A 47 39.42 -17.46 16.41
CA ASP A 47 38.35 -16.65 15.79
C ASP A 47 38.86 -15.33 15.21
N GLN A 48 39.98 -15.40 14.47
CA GLN A 48 40.71 -14.23 13.95
C GLN A 48 41.21 -14.49 12.51
N ILE A 49 41.45 -13.34 11.83
CA ILE A 49 42.11 -13.28 10.52
C ILE A 49 43.38 -12.46 10.66
N GLN A 50 44.48 -12.91 10.07
CA GLN A 50 45.69 -12.14 9.86
C GLN A 50 45.99 -12.03 8.36
N TYR A 51 46.22 -10.82 7.89
CA TYR A 51 46.53 -10.51 6.51
C TYR A 51 47.91 -9.88 6.43
N ASP A 52 48.78 -10.42 5.58
CA ASP A 52 50.12 -9.94 5.27
C ASP A 52 50.98 -9.63 6.50
N GLY A 53 50.88 -10.48 7.56
CA GLY A 53 51.59 -10.30 8.81
C GLY A 53 51.18 -9.06 9.63
N GLY A 54 50.09 -8.39 9.25
CA GLY A 54 49.53 -7.29 9.98
C GLY A 54 48.80 -7.69 11.25
N ASP A 55 47.98 -6.76 11.77
CA ASP A 55 47.22 -6.95 13.02
C ASP A 55 46.20 -8.11 12.92
N LEU A 56 45.94 -8.73 14.05
CA LEU A 56 44.95 -9.78 14.18
C LEU A 56 43.55 -9.14 14.24
N VAL A 57 42.67 -9.52 13.31
CA VAL A 57 41.28 -9.02 13.21
C VAL A 57 40.32 -10.09 13.72
N GLY A 58 39.58 -9.82 14.77
CA GLY A 58 38.58 -10.72 15.36
C GLY A 58 37.37 -10.88 14.48
N ILE A 59 36.90 -12.12 14.29
CA ILE A 59 35.67 -12.43 13.56
C ILE A 59 34.49 -12.34 14.49
N LYS A 60 33.46 -11.54 14.12
CA LYS A 60 32.26 -11.28 14.92
C LYS A 60 30.98 -11.83 14.29
N SER A 61 30.94 -11.96 12.96
CA SER A 61 29.86 -12.61 12.22
C SER A 61 30.40 -13.71 11.35
N ALA A 62 29.71 -14.86 11.34
CA ALA A 62 30.00 -15.99 10.46
C ALA A 62 28.69 -16.62 10.00
N ILE A 63 28.53 -16.74 8.70
CA ILE A 63 27.40 -17.41 8.06
C ILE A 63 27.88 -18.38 6.98
N TYR A 64 27.00 -19.29 6.58
CA TYR A 64 27.22 -20.11 5.39
C TYR A 64 26.00 -20.12 4.49
N VAL A 65 26.25 -20.29 3.19
CA VAL A 65 25.27 -20.55 2.14
C VAL A 65 25.48 -22.00 1.69
N ALA A 66 24.39 -22.78 1.75
CA ALA A 66 24.39 -24.12 1.15
C ALA A 66 23.88 -24.01 -0.28
N GLU A 67 24.74 -24.28 -1.25
CA GLU A 67 24.42 -24.20 -2.67
C GLU A 67 23.67 -25.46 -3.16
N GLU A 68 22.90 -25.30 -4.25
CA GLU A 68 22.11 -26.41 -4.83
C GLU A 68 22.96 -27.63 -5.26
N ASP A 69 24.22 -27.41 -5.64
CA ASP A 69 25.15 -28.45 -6.01
C ASP A 69 25.78 -29.21 -4.82
N GLY A 70 25.42 -28.80 -3.59
CA GLY A 70 25.92 -29.33 -2.33
C GLY A 70 27.20 -28.69 -1.82
N SER A 71 27.77 -27.73 -2.54
CA SER A 71 28.90 -26.93 -2.05
C SER A 71 28.43 -25.96 -0.94
N HIS A 72 29.38 -25.44 -0.17
CA HIS A 72 29.12 -24.50 0.90
C HIS A 72 30.05 -23.30 0.77
N THR A 73 29.47 -22.13 0.83
CA THR A 73 30.22 -20.86 0.88
C THR A 73 30.10 -20.26 2.28
N PHE A 74 31.24 -20.10 2.96
CA PHE A 74 31.36 -19.47 4.27
C PHE A 74 31.74 -18.00 4.11
N TYR A 75 31.11 -17.13 4.87
CA TYR A 75 31.44 -15.72 4.99
C TYR A 75 31.74 -15.39 6.45
N LEU A 76 32.88 -14.77 6.71
CA LEU A 76 33.34 -14.40 8.03
C LEU A 76 33.74 -12.91 8.04
N SER A 77 33.25 -12.13 8.96
CA SER A 77 33.49 -10.67 9.00
C SER A 77 33.80 -10.19 10.41
N PRO A 78 34.65 -9.14 10.58
CA PRO A 78 34.83 -8.44 11.84
C PRO A 78 33.62 -7.56 12.21
N THR A 79 32.68 -7.30 11.31
CA THR A 79 31.46 -6.57 11.57
C THR A 79 30.45 -7.48 12.26
N GLU A 80 29.81 -6.99 13.33
CA GLU A 80 28.83 -7.74 14.11
C GLU A 80 27.45 -7.65 13.49
N GLY A 81 26.65 -8.73 13.62
CA GLY A 81 25.22 -8.74 13.28
C GLY A 81 24.88 -9.02 11.81
N LEU A 82 25.87 -9.41 10.98
CA LEU A 82 25.64 -9.79 9.60
C LEU A 82 25.04 -11.21 9.52
N ILE A 83 23.93 -11.38 8.80
CA ILE A 83 23.12 -12.60 8.80
C ILE A 83 22.90 -13.24 7.42
N ASN A 84 23.29 -12.55 6.35
CA ASN A 84 23.22 -13.08 4.98
C ASN A 84 24.43 -12.65 4.13
N ALA A 85 24.62 -13.32 3.00
CA ALA A 85 25.77 -13.10 2.11
C ALA A 85 25.84 -11.68 1.55
N GLU A 86 24.69 -11.05 1.31
CA GLU A 86 24.63 -9.70 0.76
C GLU A 86 25.14 -8.66 1.77
N GLN A 87 24.73 -8.77 3.02
CA GLN A 87 25.27 -7.92 4.09
C GLN A 87 26.78 -8.14 4.28
N MET A 88 27.26 -9.40 4.16
CA MET A 88 28.69 -9.71 4.22
C MET A 88 29.47 -9.01 3.10
N LYS A 89 28.98 -9.07 1.85
CA LYS A 89 29.62 -8.44 0.69
C LYS A 89 29.63 -6.90 0.76
N GLN A 90 28.68 -6.31 1.48
CA GLN A 90 28.61 -4.85 1.72
C GLN A 90 29.51 -4.40 2.87
N ALA A 91 29.99 -5.31 3.71
CA ALA A 91 30.91 -4.98 4.79
C ALA A 91 32.29 -4.64 4.21
N ASP A 92 33.00 -3.70 4.86
CA ASP A 92 34.34 -3.25 4.45
C ASP A 92 35.36 -4.40 4.40
N ASP A 93 35.18 -5.40 5.27
CA ASP A 93 36.08 -6.54 5.42
C ASP A 93 35.30 -7.85 5.61
N TYR A 94 35.51 -8.81 4.73
CA TYR A 94 34.99 -10.18 4.89
C TYR A 94 35.91 -11.20 4.21
N LEU A 95 36.02 -12.37 4.82
CA LEU A 95 36.65 -13.56 4.25
C LEU A 95 35.53 -14.43 3.65
N ARG A 96 35.67 -14.78 2.38
CA ARG A 96 34.84 -15.77 1.68
C ARG A 96 35.63 -17.05 1.43
N VAL A 97 35.06 -18.17 1.84
CA VAL A 97 35.65 -19.51 1.60
C VAL A 97 34.55 -20.40 1.04
N MET A 98 34.74 -20.92 -0.17
CA MET A 98 33.88 -21.93 -0.77
C MET A 98 34.58 -23.30 -0.78
N VAL A 99 33.84 -24.34 -0.43
CA VAL A 99 34.29 -25.74 -0.49
C VAL A 99 33.17 -26.65 -1.02
N GLU A 100 33.53 -27.69 -1.75
CA GLU A 100 32.57 -28.68 -2.26
C GLU A 100 31.88 -29.43 -1.11
N SER A 101 32.61 -29.75 -0.04
CA SER A 101 32.07 -30.44 1.13
C SER A 101 32.75 -30.00 2.41
N PRO A 102 32.02 -29.46 3.42
CA PRO A 102 32.60 -28.99 4.68
C PRO A 102 32.78 -30.14 5.69
N LYS A 103 33.67 -31.08 5.40
CA LYS A 103 33.89 -32.27 6.24
C LYS A 103 35.36 -32.44 6.68
N GLY A 104 36.06 -31.34 6.92
CA GLY A 104 37.44 -31.34 7.40
C GLY A 104 38.44 -30.81 6.37
N THR A 105 39.61 -31.47 6.27
CA THR A 105 40.69 -31.00 5.41
C THR A 105 40.33 -31.14 3.93
N VAL A 106 40.47 -30.03 3.18
CA VAL A 106 40.26 -29.96 1.74
C VAL A 106 41.55 -30.35 1.01
N ASN A 107 41.46 -31.29 0.08
CA ASN A 107 42.58 -31.60 -0.77
C ASN A 107 42.69 -30.54 -1.89
N THR A 108 43.49 -29.51 -1.65
CA THR A 108 43.62 -28.35 -2.56
C THR A 108 44.18 -28.72 -3.95
N ALA A 109 44.75 -29.93 -4.11
CA ALA A 109 45.18 -30.45 -5.42
C ALA A 109 44.03 -31.05 -6.24
N SER A 110 43.00 -31.63 -5.60
CA SER A 110 41.89 -32.32 -6.25
C SER A 110 40.55 -31.65 -6.11
N ASP A 111 40.23 -31.11 -4.94
CA ASP A 111 38.89 -30.63 -4.61
C ASP A 111 38.67 -29.19 -5.08
N PRO A 112 37.45 -28.82 -5.53
CA PRO A 112 37.07 -27.43 -5.79
C PRO A 112 37.08 -26.60 -4.50
N PHE A 113 37.71 -25.46 -4.58
CA PHE A 113 37.68 -24.46 -3.51
C PHE A 113 37.90 -23.05 -4.04
N GLU A 114 37.44 -22.06 -3.28
CA GLU A 114 37.72 -20.62 -3.49
C GLU A 114 38.02 -19.96 -2.14
N ILE A 115 38.97 -19.05 -2.10
CA ILE A 115 39.31 -18.23 -0.92
C ILE A 115 39.48 -16.80 -1.43
N GLU A 116 38.71 -15.87 -0.86
CA GLU A 116 38.76 -14.46 -1.20
C GLU A 116 38.84 -13.61 0.07
N TYR A 117 39.83 -12.75 0.18
CA TYR A 117 40.00 -11.74 1.23
C TYR A 117 40.83 -10.58 0.72
N LYS A 118 40.27 -9.37 0.72
CA LYS A 118 40.90 -8.17 0.15
C LYS A 118 41.36 -8.41 -1.30
N ASP A 119 42.66 -8.32 -1.57
CA ASP A 119 43.26 -8.55 -2.87
C ASP A 119 43.79 -9.99 -3.06
N ILE A 120 43.61 -10.87 -2.09
CA ILE A 120 43.86 -12.30 -2.23
C ILE A 120 42.62 -12.98 -2.79
N SER A 121 42.76 -13.56 -3.99
CA SER A 121 41.72 -14.40 -4.60
C SER A 121 42.40 -15.68 -5.14
N VAL A 122 42.10 -16.79 -4.50
CA VAL A 122 42.70 -18.09 -4.83
C VAL A 122 41.59 -19.09 -5.13
N LYS A 123 41.69 -19.71 -6.31
CA LYS A 123 40.78 -20.78 -6.75
C LYS A 123 41.61 -21.93 -7.24
N LYS A 124 41.09 -23.15 -7.17
CA LYS A 124 41.75 -24.31 -7.75
C LYS A 124 42.30 -24.09 -9.17
N THR A 125 41.54 -23.34 -9.97
CA THR A 125 41.92 -23.05 -11.38
C THR A 125 42.95 -21.93 -11.52
N THR A 126 43.29 -21.19 -10.47
CA THR A 126 44.20 -20.02 -10.50
C THR A 126 45.36 -20.14 -9.50
N MET A 127 46.00 -21.32 -9.45
CA MET A 127 47.10 -21.61 -8.50
C MET A 127 48.47 -21.10 -8.95
N ASN A 128 48.60 -20.45 -10.11
CA ASN A 128 49.87 -20.05 -10.67
C ASN A 128 50.69 -19.08 -9.80
N ASP A 129 50.01 -18.23 -9.04
CA ASP A 129 50.62 -17.22 -8.17
C ASP A 129 50.67 -17.65 -6.69
N VAL A 130 50.23 -18.85 -6.38
CA VAL A 130 50.21 -19.41 -5.03
C VAL A 130 51.53 -20.17 -4.77
N ALA A 131 52.16 -19.90 -3.61
CA ALA A 131 53.28 -20.61 -3.09
C ALA A 131 52.85 -21.80 -2.22
N SER A 132 51.87 -21.56 -1.34
CA SER A 132 51.28 -22.58 -0.48
C SER A 132 49.82 -22.24 -0.17
N VAL A 133 48.98 -23.29 -0.03
CA VAL A 133 47.60 -23.17 0.44
C VAL A 133 47.22 -24.38 1.28
N GLU A 134 46.69 -24.11 2.47
CA GLU A 134 46.12 -25.13 3.34
C GLU A 134 44.68 -24.70 3.66
N LEU A 135 43.73 -25.60 3.57
CA LEU A 135 42.32 -25.34 3.84
C LEU A 135 41.70 -26.52 4.58
N SER A 136 41.01 -26.20 5.66
CA SER A 136 40.14 -27.13 6.36
C SER A 136 38.86 -26.44 6.71
N ALA A 137 37.72 -27.02 6.37
CA ALA A 137 36.40 -26.52 6.72
C ALA A 137 35.55 -27.71 7.18
N ASP A 138 35.11 -27.69 8.42
CA ASP A 138 34.26 -28.70 9.03
C ASP A 138 33.04 -28.07 9.68
N LEU A 139 31.89 -28.24 9.06
CA LEU A 139 30.59 -27.82 9.62
C LEU A 139 30.14 -28.96 10.57
N VAL A 140 30.65 -28.93 11.80
CA VAL A 140 30.42 -29.95 12.83
C VAL A 140 28.95 -30.14 13.14
N THR A 141 28.21 -29.02 13.18
CA THR A 141 26.76 -28.98 13.28
C THR A 141 26.24 -27.87 12.36
N LYS A 142 24.94 -27.82 12.10
CA LYS A 142 24.32 -26.71 11.34
C LYS A 142 24.60 -25.31 11.91
N THR A 143 25.23 -25.22 13.06
CA THR A 143 25.49 -23.94 13.76
C THR A 143 26.92 -23.82 14.28
N ARG A 144 27.83 -24.71 13.93
CA ARG A 144 29.22 -24.67 14.41
C ARG A 144 30.21 -25.02 13.31
N LEU A 145 31.11 -24.10 13.01
CA LEU A 145 32.15 -24.22 12.00
C LEU A 145 33.54 -24.30 12.66
N ASN A 146 34.36 -25.27 12.21
CA ASN A 146 35.78 -25.26 12.39
C ASN A 146 36.42 -24.96 11.03
N LEU A 147 36.97 -23.76 10.87
CA LEU A 147 37.63 -23.33 9.65
C LEU A 147 39.08 -22.94 9.95
N TYR A 148 39.97 -23.43 9.11
CA TYR A 148 41.36 -23.00 9.05
C TYR A 148 41.72 -22.76 7.58
N THR A 149 42.33 -21.62 7.28
CA THR A 149 42.94 -21.36 5.97
C THR A 149 44.27 -20.66 6.13
N TYR A 150 45.24 -21.13 5.36
CA TYR A 150 46.52 -20.49 5.15
C TYR A 150 46.74 -20.32 3.65
N VAL A 151 47.05 -19.13 3.22
CA VAL A 151 47.45 -18.84 1.83
C VAL A 151 48.74 -18.04 1.87
N GLU A 152 49.71 -18.46 1.06
CA GLU A 152 50.93 -17.72 0.77
C GLU A 152 51.06 -17.55 -0.75
N LEU A 153 51.15 -16.34 -1.18
CA LEU A 153 51.38 -15.99 -2.57
C LEU A 153 52.88 -15.94 -2.88
N LYS A 154 53.28 -16.21 -4.12
CA LYS A 154 54.67 -16.08 -4.58
C LYS A 154 55.25 -14.66 -4.37
N SER A 155 54.40 -13.67 -4.21
CA SER A 155 54.74 -12.29 -3.83
C SER A 155 55.20 -12.16 -2.37
N GLY A 156 55.01 -13.19 -1.56
CA GLY A 156 55.26 -13.18 -0.11
C GLY A 156 54.06 -12.73 0.73
N LYS A 157 52.94 -12.28 0.13
CA LYS A 157 51.72 -11.97 0.88
C LYS A 157 51.11 -13.20 1.50
N THR A 158 50.59 -13.04 2.72
CA THR A 158 49.99 -14.16 3.47
C THR A 158 48.58 -13.82 3.97
N LEU A 159 47.74 -14.87 4.03
CA LEU A 159 46.45 -14.84 4.71
C LEU A 159 46.40 -16.06 5.64
N ILE A 160 46.09 -15.80 6.90
CA ILE A 160 45.82 -16.85 7.88
C ILE A 160 44.49 -16.56 8.53
N ALA A 161 43.60 -17.51 8.57
CA ALA A 161 42.34 -17.38 9.32
C ALA A 161 42.05 -18.69 10.07
N ARG A 162 41.57 -18.54 11.28
CA ARG A 162 41.05 -19.64 12.09
C ARG A 162 39.76 -19.22 12.76
N TYR A 163 38.77 -20.08 12.68
CA TYR A 163 37.47 -19.87 13.29
C TYR A 163 36.93 -21.17 13.87
N GLN A 164 36.51 -21.17 15.11
CA GLN A 164 36.01 -22.36 15.81
C GLN A 164 34.80 -22.01 16.68
N ASN A 165 33.77 -21.39 16.06
CA ASN A 165 32.64 -20.86 16.78
C ASN A 165 31.33 -21.02 16.01
N THR A 166 30.29 -20.31 16.43
CA THR A 166 28.96 -20.31 15.84
C THR A 166 28.99 -19.77 14.41
N CYS A 167 28.50 -20.56 13.46
CA CYS A 167 28.28 -20.18 12.08
C CYS A 167 26.90 -20.67 11.70
N THR A 168 26.01 -19.77 11.29
CA THR A 168 24.61 -20.10 10.99
C THR A 168 24.36 -20.07 9.49
N GLU A 169 23.40 -20.85 9.04
CA GLU A 169 22.89 -20.71 7.68
C GLU A 169 22.39 -19.28 7.47
N GLU A 170 22.61 -18.72 6.28
CA GLU A 170 22.10 -17.40 5.96
C GLU A 170 20.59 -17.33 6.12
N ARG A 171 20.10 -16.18 6.49
CA ARG A 171 18.67 -15.95 6.67
C ARG A 171 18.28 -14.56 6.22
N ASP A 172 17.08 -14.42 5.75
CA ASP A 172 16.50 -13.13 5.47
C ASP A 172 16.35 -12.26 6.73
N VAL A 173 16.50 -10.96 6.56
CA VAL A 173 16.15 -9.99 7.59
C VAL A 173 14.64 -10.08 7.84
N GLU A 174 14.23 -10.15 9.09
CA GLU A 174 12.80 -10.03 9.44
C GLU A 174 12.38 -8.56 9.30
N LEU A 175 11.46 -8.31 8.39
CA LEU A 175 10.91 -6.98 8.16
C LEU A 175 9.73 -6.73 9.09
N THR A 176 9.67 -5.53 9.71
CA THR A 176 8.54 -5.08 10.51
C THR A 176 8.23 -3.63 10.14
N ASN A 177 7.12 -3.41 9.47
CA ASN A 177 6.73 -2.12 8.89
C ASN A 177 7.86 -1.50 8.05
N GLN A 178 8.42 -2.33 7.18
CA GLN A 178 9.57 -2.03 6.35
C GLN A 178 9.40 -2.68 4.96
N TYR A 179 10.16 -2.17 4.01
CA TYR A 179 10.39 -2.87 2.75
C TYR A 179 11.89 -2.93 2.43
N GLU A 180 12.27 -3.90 1.64
CA GLU A 180 13.64 -4.13 1.16
C GLU A 180 13.65 -4.20 -0.35
N ILE A 181 14.51 -3.43 -0.98
CA ILE A 181 14.78 -3.45 -2.40
C ILE A 181 16.30 -3.27 -2.63
N ASP A 182 16.91 -4.13 -3.44
CA ASP A 182 18.36 -4.09 -3.74
C ASP A 182 19.20 -3.98 -2.44
N ASN A 183 18.84 -4.78 -1.39
CA ASN A 183 19.46 -4.81 -0.06
C ASN A 183 19.33 -3.51 0.76
N ARG A 184 18.58 -2.52 0.26
CA ARG A 184 18.22 -1.33 1.02
C ARG A 184 16.93 -1.58 1.78
N ILE A 185 17.01 -1.55 3.10
CA ILE A 185 15.83 -1.61 3.97
C ILE A 185 15.40 -0.19 4.28
N ALA A 186 14.11 0.09 4.09
CA ALA A 186 13.49 1.36 4.41
C ALA A 186 12.27 1.16 5.31
N ALA A 187 12.10 2.07 6.27
CA ALA A 187 10.91 2.10 7.10
C ALA A 187 9.70 2.61 6.31
N VAL A 188 8.53 2.06 6.58
CA VAL A 188 7.25 2.56 6.05
C VAL A 188 6.72 3.61 7.01
N GLY A 189 6.70 4.88 6.58
CA GLY A 189 6.23 6.03 7.36
C GLY A 189 4.73 6.27 7.24
N SER A 190 4.14 5.98 6.07
CA SER A 190 2.69 6.01 5.88
C SER A 190 2.22 4.97 4.87
N VAL A 191 0.99 4.50 5.06
CA VAL A 191 0.33 3.59 4.14
C VAL A 191 -0.99 4.19 3.70
N VAL A 192 -1.24 4.13 2.38
CA VAL A 192 -2.45 4.65 1.76
C VAL A 192 -3.10 3.53 0.95
N GLU A 193 -4.39 3.29 1.20
CA GLU A 193 -5.25 2.48 0.32
C GLU A 193 -6.12 3.42 -0.51
N TRP A 194 -6.12 3.24 -1.82
CA TRP A 194 -6.94 4.03 -2.74
C TRP A 194 -7.73 3.12 -3.68
N ARG A 195 -9.05 3.13 -3.55
CA ARG A 195 -9.93 2.28 -4.34
C ARG A 195 -10.38 2.97 -5.62
N ASN A 196 -10.31 2.29 -6.74
CA ASN A 196 -10.95 2.70 -7.98
C ASN A 196 -12.09 1.73 -8.29
N VAL A 197 -13.28 2.10 -7.85
CA VAL A 197 -14.47 1.26 -7.98
C VAL A 197 -14.84 1.03 -9.45
N ARG A 198 -14.63 2.02 -10.33
CA ARG A 198 -14.94 1.89 -11.76
C ARG A 198 -14.05 0.88 -12.47
N GLU A 199 -12.79 0.82 -12.08
CA GLU A 199 -11.82 -0.12 -12.64
C GLU A 199 -11.77 -1.44 -11.88
N GLY A 200 -12.47 -1.54 -10.74
CA GLY A 200 -12.49 -2.74 -9.91
C GLY A 200 -11.13 -3.06 -9.31
N ASN A 201 -10.37 -2.05 -8.91
CA ASN A 201 -9.04 -2.23 -8.34
C ASN A 201 -8.79 -1.38 -7.11
N ARG A 202 -7.76 -1.77 -6.36
CA ARG A 202 -7.22 -1.06 -5.20
C ARG A 202 -5.74 -0.79 -5.40
N ARG A 203 -5.30 0.39 -5.01
CA ARG A 203 -3.90 0.77 -4.96
C ARG A 203 -3.48 0.87 -3.51
N PHE A 204 -2.43 0.15 -3.12
CA PHE A 204 -1.75 0.29 -1.83
C PHE A 204 -0.41 0.94 -2.06
N CYS A 205 -0.14 2.01 -1.32
CA CYS A 205 1.13 2.72 -1.37
C CYS A 205 1.76 2.68 0.03
N LEU A 206 2.92 2.05 0.14
CA LEU A 206 3.73 2.01 1.35
C LEU A 206 4.86 3.03 1.19
N TYR A 207 4.71 4.21 1.76
CA TYR A 207 5.65 5.32 1.59
C TYR A 207 6.68 5.40 2.70
N GLU A 208 7.91 5.85 2.39
CA GLU A 208 8.91 6.21 3.40
C GLU A 208 8.51 7.46 4.17
N GLN A 209 7.83 8.39 3.50
CA GLN A 209 7.38 9.65 4.08
C GLN A 209 6.20 9.43 5.03
N GLU A 210 6.23 10.10 6.18
CA GLU A 210 5.12 10.13 7.12
C GLU A 210 4.01 11.12 6.71
N GLY A 211 2.78 10.87 7.14
CA GLY A 211 1.66 11.80 7.06
C GLY A 211 0.96 11.89 5.71
N LEU A 212 1.29 11.03 4.75
CA LEU A 212 0.55 10.96 3.48
C LEU A 212 -0.82 10.30 3.70
N THR A 213 -1.87 10.95 3.17
CA THR A 213 -3.27 10.49 3.30
C THR A 213 -3.92 10.18 1.95
N ALA A 214 -3.22 10.42 0.86
CA ALA A 214 -3.64 10.11 -0.52
C ALA A 214 -2.43 9.66 -1.33
N PRO A 215 -2.61 8.98 -2.48
CA PRO A 215 -1.52 8.65 -3.39
C PRO A 215 -0.78 9.91 -3.83
N GLU A 216 0.56 9.87 -3.74
CA GLU A 216 1.44 10.96 -4.16
C GLU A 216 2.41 10.50 -5.24
N GLU A 217 2.39 11.18 -6.37
CA GLU A 217 3.23 10.82 -7.52
C GLU A 217 4.70 11.15 -7.23
N GLY A 218 5.57 10.17 -7.49
CA GLY A 218 7.02 10.32 -7.30
C GLY A 218 7.50 10.14 -5.86
N ALA A 219 6.61 9.89 -4.90
CA ALA A 219 7.02 9.56 -3.53
C ALA A 219 7.72 8.18 -3.49
N ALA A 220 8.82 8.10 -2.71
CA ALA A 220 9.55 6.86 -2.53
C ALA A 220 8.73 5.83 -1.73
N GLY A 221 8.69 4.58 -2.22
CA GLY A 221 7.96 3.50 -1.56
C GLY A 221 7.59 2.37 -2.50
N VAL A 222 6.72 1.50 -2.00
CA VAL A 222 6.16 0.37 -2.74
C VAL A 222 4.72 0.69 -3.14
N GLU A 223 4.41 0.57 -4.42
CA GLU A 223 3.06 0.69 -4.96
C GLU A 223 2.58 -0.68 -5.41
N ILE A 224 1.39 -1.07 -4.95
CA ILE A 224 0.72 -2.33 -5.30
C ILE A 224 -0.66 -1.99 -5.86
N LEU A 225 -0.90 -2.28 -7.13
CA LEU A 225 -2.22 -2.26 -7.74
C LEU A 225 -2.77 -3.67 -7.77
N LEU A 226 -3.94 -3.88 -7.18
CA LEU A 226 -4.56 -5.19 -6.99
C LEU A 226 -6.03 -5.15 -7.42
N ALA A 227 -6.46 -6.10 -8.26
CA ALA A 227 -7.86 -6.26 -8.57
C ALA A 227 -8.68 -6.56 -7.30
N GLU A 228 -9.90 -6.01 -7.23
CA GLU A 228 -10.77 -6.08 -6.05
C GLU A 228 -11.01 -7.52 -5.58
N GLU A 229 -11.21 -8.45 -6.50
CA GLU A 229 -11.49 -9.86 -6.19
C GLU A 229 -10.29 -10.62 -5.60
N LEU A 230 -9.09 -10.07 -5.71
CA LEU A 230 -7.87 -10.66 -5.14
C LEU A 230 -7.57 -10.15 -3.72
N PHE A 231 -8.18 -9.04 -3.32
CA PHE A 231 -8.02 -8.51 -1.98
C PHE A 231 -8.65 -9.44 -0.93
N GLY A 232 -7.96 -9.66 0.17
CA GLY A 232 -8.42 -10.55 1.25
C GLY A 232 -8.19 -12.03 1.00
N THR A 233 -7.63 -12.44 -0.15
CA THR A 233 -7.17 -13.82 -0.37
C THR A 233 -6.01 -14.15 0.58
N ALA A 234 -5.86 -15.42 0.96
CA ALA A 234 -4.84 -15.82 1.92
C ALA A 234 -3.42 -15.52 1.40
N GLU A 235 -3.16 -15.85 0.15
CA GLU A 235 -1.89 -15.61 -0.53
C GLU A 235 -2.11 -15.63 -2.04
N ILE A 236 -1.43 -14.75 -2.75
CA ILE A 236 -1.44 -14.65 -4.20
C ILE A 236 -0.06 -15.09 -4.70
N ASP A 237 -0.02 -16.13 -5.51
CA ASP A 237 1.20 -16.58 -6.19
C ASP A 237 1.43 -15.70 -7.43
N LEU A 238 2.49 -14.89 -7.40
CA LEU A 238 2.84 -13.95 -8.46
C LEU A 238 3.31 -14.64 -9.76
N ALA A 239 3.76 -15.89 -9.68
CA ALA A 239 4.17 -16.65 -10.86
C ALA A 239 2.98 -17.04 -11.74
N THR A 240 1.80 -17.20 -11.13
CA THR A 240 0.56 -17.63 -11.81
C THR A 240 -0.49 -16.53 -11.89
N ALA A 241 -0.33 -15.43 -11.17
CA ALA A 241 -1.26 -14.30 -11.18
C ALA A 241 -1.30 -13.61 -12.56
N ASP A 242 -2.49 -13.16 -12.95
CA ASP A 242 -2.65 -12.31 -14.13
C ASP A 242 -1.95 -10.95 -13.93
N PRO A 243 -0.94 -10.59 -14.75
CA PRO A 243 -0.22 -9.32 -14.60
C PRO A 243 -1.12 -8.07 -14.77
N ALA A 244 -2.30 -8.21 -15.37
CA ALA A 244 -3.27 -7.12 -15.43
C ALA A 244 -3.99 -6.90 -14.10
N LYS A 245 -4.05 -7.92 -13.23
CA LYS A 245 -4.74 -7.91 -11.95
C LYS A 245 -3.84 -7.62 -10.76
N VAL A 246 -2.52 -7.81 -10.91
CA VAL A 246 -1.51 -7.55 -9.88
C VAL A 246 -0.33 -6.83 -10.49
N GLN A 247 -0.11 -5.58 -10.10
CA GLN A 247 1.04 -4.80 -10.51
C GLN A 247 1.73 -4.24 -9.26
N ILE A 248 3.05 -4.44 -9.18
CA ILE A 248 3.85 -3.98 -8.04
C ILE A 248 5.01 -3.15 -8.60
N ARG A 249 5.28 -2.01 -7.99
CA ARG A 249 6.38 -1.10 -8.37
C ARG A 249 7.12 -0.61 -7.15
N CYS A 250 8.45 -0.50 -7.27
CA CYS A 250 9.31 0.14 -6.29
C CYS A 250 10.58 0.63 -7.01
N GLY A 251 10.73 1.92 -7.22
CA GLY A 251 11.81 2.45 -8.04
C GLY A 251 11.84 1.85 -9.45
N GLU A 252 12.94 1.15 -9.78
CA GLU A 252 13.08 0.45 -11.06
C GLU A 252 12.44 -0.95 -11.09
N PHE A 253 12.07 -1.49 -9.93
CA PHE A 253 11.39 -2.79 -9.87
C PHE A 253 9.95 -2.65 -10.35
N ALA A 254 9.53 -3.51 -11.27
CA ALA A 254 8.15 -3.61 -11.71
C ALA A 254 7.81 -5.05 -12.07
N THR A 255 6.66 -5.56 -11.59
CA THR A 255 6.15 -6.89 -11.95
C THR A 255 5.83 -7.01 -13.43
N GLY A 256 5.75 -8.23 -13.93
CA GLY A 256 5.44 -8.57 -15.31
C GLY A 256 5.73 -10.04 -15.59
N ALA A 257 5.90 -10.42 -16.84
CA ALA A 257 6.27 -11.79 -17.19
C ALA A 257 7.56 -12.21 -16.49
N GLY A 258 7.57 -13.39 -15.90
CA GLY A 258 8.71 -13.94 -15.15
C GLY A 258 8.84 -13.46 -13.71
N THR A 259 7.90 -12.69 -13.20
CA THR A 259 7.83 -12.40 -11.75
C THR A 259 7.45 -13.67 -10.99
N THR A 260 8.13 -13.92 -9.89
CA THR A 260 7.83 -15.03 -8.94
C THR A 260 7.67 -14.48 -7.53
N GLY A 261 7.13 -15.30 -6.63
CA GLY A 261 6.95 -14.93 -5.22
C GLY A 261 5.50 -14.80 -4.82
N THR A 262 5.24 -14.13 -3.70
CA THR A 262 3.90 -14.09 -3.09
C THR A 262 3.51 -12.70 -2.64
N LEU A 263 2.20 -12.44 -2.62
CA LEU A 263 1.58 -11.23 -2.09
C LEU A 263 0.39 -11.60 -1.21
N THR A 264 0.31 -11.02 -0.03
CA THR A 264 -0.90 -10.97 0.79
C THR A 264 -1.26 -9.52 1.07
N ALA A 265 -2.51 -9.14 0.81
CA ALA A 265 -3.06 -7.85 1.19
C ALA A 265 -4.48 -8.06 1.73
N LYS A 266 -4.72 -7.68 2.98
CA LYS A 266 -6.01 -7.86 3.65
C LYS A 266 -6.18 -6.90 4.82
N TYR A 267 -7.41 -6.67 5.23
CA TYR A 267 -7.66 -5.95 6.48
C TYR A 267 -7.33 -6.78 7.71
N LEU A 268 -6.79 -6.09 8.71
CA LEU A 268 -6.80 -6.54 10.09
C LEU A 268 -8.15 -6.12 10.69
N THR A 269 -8.93 -7.08 11.13
CA THR A 269 -10.25 -6.82 11.70
C THR A 269 -10.36 -7.35 13.11
N ASP A 270 -11.15 -6.67 13.95
CA ASP A 270 -11.52 -7.16 15.27
C ASP A 270 -12.51 -8.35 15.17
N LYS A 271 -12.90 -8.89 16.32
CA LYS A 271 -13.87 -10.00 16.40
C LYS A 271 -15.28 -9.62 15.92
N PHE A 272 -15.57 -8.36 15.71
CA PHE A 272 -16.86 -7.87 15.21
C PHE A 272 -16.82 -7.50 13.73
N GLY A 273 -15.64 -7.63 13.08
CA GLY A 273 -15.43 -7.28 11.69
C GLY A 273 -15.07 -5.80 11.46
N THR A 274 -14.81 -5.04 12.53
CA THR A 274 -14.35 -3.65 12.41
C THR A 274 -12.91 -3.64 11.91
N ILE A 275 -12.63 -2.82 10.91
CA ILE A 275 -11.28 -2.66 10.36
C ILE A 275 -10.42 -1.92 11.38
N GLU A 276 -9.36 -2.57 11.87
CA GLU A 276 -8.37 -2.01 12.78
C GLU A 276 -7.08 -1.60 12.05
N GLY A 277 -6.84 -2.16 10.86
CA GLY A 277 -5.63 -1.91 10.10
C GLY A 277 -5.58 -2.67 8.78
N LEU A 278 -4.41 -2.61 8.18
CA LEU A 278 -4.05 -3.30 6.94
C LEU A 278 -2.84 -4.20 7.18
N ILE A 279 -2.86 -5.38 6.60
CA ILE A 279 -1.73 -6.29 6.51
C ILE A 279 -1.30 -6.37 5.05
N VAL A 280 -0.02 -6.11 4.79
CA VAL A 280 0.64 -6.35 3.50
C VAL A 280 1.89 -7.18 3.74
N ALA A 281 1.99 -8.32 3.08
CA ALA A 281 3.19 -9.14 3.04
C ALA A 281 3.54 -9.44 1.57
N LEU A 282 4.72 -9.07 1.15
CA LEU A 282 5.21 -9.18 -0.21
C LEU A 282 6.60 -9.79 -0.22
N ASP A 283 6.81 -10.77 -1.09
CA ASP A 283 8.10 -11.26 -1.51
C ASP A 283 8.05 -11.50 -3.02
N ALA A 284 8.67 -10.65 -3.79
CA ALA A 284 8.60 -10.67 -5.24
C ALA A 284 10.02 -10.64 -5.83
N SER A 285 10.27 -11.52 -6.80
CA SER A 285 11.54 -11.59 -7.51
C SER A 285 11.34 -11.52 -9.01
N LYS A 286 12.20 -10.75 -9.69
CA LYS A 286 12.21 -10.63 -11.14
C LYS A 286 13.58 -10.16 -11.64
N ASP A 287 14.10 -10.80 -12.69
CA ASP A 287 15.35 -10.43 -13.36
C ASP A 287 16.54 -10.26 -12.38
N GLY A 288 16.61 -11.13 -11.35
CA GLY A 288 17.66 -11.09 -10.31
C GLY A 288 17.49 -10.00 -9.26
N LYS A 289 16.47 -9.17 -9.33
CA LYS A 289 16.08 -8.21 -8.29
C LYS A 289 15.00 -8.81 -7.38
N ARG A 290 15.09 -8.55 -6.08
CA ARG A 290 14.09 -8.97 -5.09
C ARG A 290 13.53 -7.78 -4.36
N LEU A 291 12.21 -7.71 -4.25
CA LEU A 291 11.47 -6.74 -3.47
C LEU A 291 10.68 -7.47 -2.38
N ARG A 292 10.90 -7.10 -1.13
CA ARG A 292 10.18 -7.62 0.02
C ARG A 292 9.52 -6.47 0.76
N ALA A 293 8.31 -6.67 1.27
CA ALA A 293 7.66 -5.71 2.17
C ALA A 293 6.82 -6.43 3.22
N ALA A 294 6.85 -5.92 4.44
CA ALA A 294 5.99 -6.35 5.52
C ALA A 294 5.41 -5.13 6.22
N TYR A 295 4.10 -5.05 6.29
CA TYR A 295 3.38 -4.00 6.99
C TYR A 295 2.18 -4.57 7.74
N GLU A 296 2.04 -4.15 8.98
CA GLU A 296 0.84 -4.38 9.79
C GLU A 296 0.59 -3.12 10.62
N GLY A 297 -0.53 -2.44 10.38
CA GLY A 297 -0.83 -1.21 11.09
C GLY A 297 -1.98 -0.42 10.48
N THR A 298 -2.13 0.81 10.98
CA THR A 298 -3.13 1.76 10.51
C THR A 298 -2.78 2.30 9.12
N PHE A 299 -3.78 2.72 8.37
CA PHE A 299 -3.61 3.27 7.02
C PHE A 299 -4.54 4.45 6.81
N ALA A 300 -4.23 5.30 5.84
CA ALA A 300 -5.17 6.24 5.27
C ALA A 300 -5.91 5.58 4.11
N GLY A 301 -7.17 5.88 3.94
CA GLY A 301 -7.97 5.28 2.89
C GLY A 301 -8.78 6.29 2.10
N GLY A 302 -9.14 5.94 0.85
CA GLY A 302 -9.96 6.77 0.01
C GLY A 302 -10.37 6.10 -1.30
N TYR A 303 -11.06 6.90 -2.12
CA TYR A 303 -11.60 6.47 -3.40
C TYR A 303 -11.18 7.41 -4.52
N ALA A 304 -10.84 6.84 -5.68
CA ALA A 304 -10.70 7.60 -6.90
C ALA A 304 -12.10 8.01 -7.39
N ALA A 305 -12.37 9.30 -7.41
CA ALA A 305 -13.63 9.84 -7.89
C ALA A 305 -13.38 11.06 -8.78
N THR A 306 -14.23 11.27 -9.78
CA THR A 306 -14.14 12.45 -10.66
C THR A 306 -14.70 13.70 -10.00
N ASN A 307 -15.55 13.55 -8.99
CA ASN A 307 -16.33 14.60 -8.35
C ASN A 307 -17.13 15.40 -9.38
N THR A 308 -17.77 14.69 -10.32
CA THR A 308 -18.60 15.28 -11.39
C THR A 308 -19.99 14.67 -11.42
N ILE A 309 -20.92 15.46 -11.94
CA ILE A 309 -22.25 15.01 -12.37
C ILE A 309 -22.37 15.21 -13.87
N LYS A 310 -22.82 14.18 -14.57
CA LYS A 310 -23.06 14.18 -16.00
C LYS A 310 -24.49 13.71 -16.26
N VAL A 311 -25.25 14.52 -16.96
CA VAL A 311 -26.59 14.17 -17.42
C VAL A 311 -26.59 14.11 -18.93
N THR A 312 -27.06 12.99 -19.47
CA THR A 312 -27.14 12.74 -20.91
C THR A 312 -28.61 12.68 -21.31
N GLU A 313 -29.03 13.67 -22.09
CA GLU A 313 -30.38 13.69 -22.64
C GLU A 313 -30.52 12.74 -23.83
N PRO A 314 -31.69 12.09 -24.03
CA PRO A 314 -31.90 11.20 -25.14
C PRO A 314 -31.81 11.96 -26.47
N ALA A 315 -31.27 11.32 -27.48
CA ALA A 315 -31.15 11.87 -28.81
C ALA A 315 -32.53 12.25 -29.40
N ALA A 316 -32.67 13.49 -29.83
CA ALA A 316 -33.85 13.96 -30.56
C ALA A 316 -33.61 13.86 -32.05
N GLY A 317 -34.50 13.12 -32.79
CA GLY A 317 -34.45 13.10 -34.25
C GLY A 317 -33.24 12.38 -34.88
N GLY A 318 -32.51 11.53 -34.12
CA GLY A 318 -31.37 10.76 -34.66
C GLY A 318 -30.02 11.46 -34.52
N GLU A 319 -29.93 12.60 -33.84
CA GLU A 319 -28.68 13.24 -33.44
C GLU A 319 -28.06 12.49 -32.25
N ALA A 320 -26.75 12.67 -32.02
CA ALA A 320 -26.10 12.12 -30.82
C ALA A 320 -26.72 12.73 -29.57
N ALA A 321 -26.84 11.92 -28.50
CA ALA A 321 -27.32 12.39 -27.21
C ALA A 321 -26.46 13.56 -26.69
N ALA A 322 -27.11 14.64 -26.27
CA ALA A 322 -26.41 15.75 -25.64
C ALA A 322 -26.01 15.36 -24.21
N ALA A 323 -24.74 15.50 -23.86
CA ALA A 323 -24.23 15.24 -22.54
C ALA A 323 -23.69 16.54 -21.92
N ALA A 324 -24.12 16.86 -20.72
CA ALA A 324 -23.59 17.94 -19.91
C ALA A 324 -22.87 17.34 -18.70
N GLU A 325 -21.58 17.63 -18.55
CA GLU A 325 -20.78 17.22 -17.42
C GLU A 325 -20.28 18.47 -16.70
N ALA A 326 -20.40 18.48 -15.39
CA ALA A 326 -19.97 19.57 -14.54
C ALA A 326 -19.43 19.08 -13.19
N PRO A 327 -18.52 19.84 -12.55
CA PRO A 327 -18.04 19.49 -11.22
C PRO A 327 -19.16 19.57 -10.17
N ILE A 328 -19.08 18.70 -9.16
CA ILE A 328 -19.93 18.75 -7.97
C ILE A 328 -19.23 19.65 -6.95
N ALA A 329 -19.80 20.85 -6.69
CA ALA A 329 -19.24 21.80 -5.74
C ALA A 329 -19.33 21.33 -4.28
N ALA A 330 -20.44 20.64 -3.94
CA ALA A 330 -20.66 20.07 -2.62
C ALA A 330 -21.62 18.88 -2.69
N LEU A 331 -21.40 17.92 -1.80
CA LEU A 331 -22.36 16.89 -1.45
C LEU A 331 -22.94 17.25 -0.08
N PHE A 332 -24.23 17.47 -0.01
CA PHE A 332 -24.93 17.65 1.25
C PHE A 332 -25.42 16.31 1.76
N SER A 333 -25.28 16.06 3.05
CA SER A 333 -25.87 14.90 3.70
C SER A 333 -26.65 15.28 4.94
N GLN A 334 -27.75 14.58 5.13
CA GLN A 334 -28.48 14.57 6.38
C GLN A 334 -27.97 13.39 7.21
N GLU A 335 -27.67 13.63 8.49
CA GLU A 335 -27.39 12.53 9.42
C GLU A 335 -28.55 11.53 9.42
N PRO A 336 -28.26 10.21 9.50
CA PRO A 336 -29.29 9.19 9.37
C PRO A 336 -30.36 9.37 10.46
N GLN A 337 -31.50 9.89 10.07
CA GLN A 337 -32.72 9.79 10.86
C GLN A 337 -33.45 8.52 10.43
N VAL A 338 -33.67 7.63 11.40
CA VAL A 338 -34.47 6.41 11.23
C VAL A 338 -34.20 5.64 9.93
N GLY A 339 -32.99 5.05 9.84
CA GLY A 339 -32.75 3.97 8.89
C GLY A 339 -32.38 4.36 7.46
N SER A 340 -32.06 5.63 7.15
CA SER A 340 -31.64 6.03 5.82
C SER A 340 -30.60 7.14 5.83
N TYR A 341 -29.69 7.11 4.87
CA TYR A 341 -28.83 8.23 4.50
C TYR A 341 -29.47 9.02 3.37
N VAL A 342 -29.37 10.34 3.42
CA VAL A 342 -29.91 11.24 2.40
C VAL A 342 -28.80 12.15 1.89
N PHE A 343 -28.69 12.24 0.57
CA PHE A 343 -27.68 13.04 -0.12
C PHE A 343 -28.33 13.96 -1.14
N ALA A 344 -27.78 15.18 -1.28
CA ALA A 344 -28.13 16.11 -2.34
C ALA A 344 -26.84 16.65 -2.98
N LEU A 345 -26.78 16.63 -4.31
CA LEU A 345 -25.63 17.08 -5.10
C LEU A 345 -26.11 17.70 -6.42
N GLY A 346 -25.25 18.48 -7.06
CA GLY A 346 -25.59 19.09 -8.34
C GLY A 346 -24.43 19.88 -8.95
N ASP A 347 -24.70 20.49 -10.11
CA ASP A 347 -23.73 21.20 -10.94
C ASP A 347 -23.67 22.72 -10.65
N ALA A 348 -24.21 23.17 -9.53
CA ALA A 348 -24.03 24.54 -9.10
C ALA A 348 -22.54 24.85 -8.86
N GLU A 349 -22.01 25.95 -9.42
CA GLU A 349 -20.57 26.31 -9.26
C GLU A 349 -20.22 26.55 -7.78
N THR A 350 -21.13 27.04 -7.00
CA THR A 350 -20.99 27.25 -5.56
C THR A 350 -22.29 26.90 -4.84
N ALA A 351 -22.19 26.04 -3.81
CA ALA A 351 -23.33 25.69 -2.99
C ALA A 351 -22.90 25.68 -1.51
N ALA A 352 -23.47 26.63 -0.73
CA ALA A 352 -23.25 26.70 0.72
C ALA A 352 -24.39 26.00 1.50
N ALA A 353 -25.54 25.79 0.89
CA ALA A 353 -26.69 25.08 1.43
C ALA A 353 -27.38 24.26 0.33
N PRO A 354 -28.18 23.24 0.68
CA PRO A 354 -28.91 22.43 -0.31
C PRO A 354 -29.73 23.23 -1.31
N ALA A 355 -30.40 24.28 -0.85
CA ALA A 355 -31.20 25.20 -1.71
C ALA A 355 -30.37 25.91 -2.80
N ASP A 356 -29.07 26.06 -2.60
CA ASP A 356 -28.16 26.67 -3.59
C ASP A 356 -27.98 25.80 -4.82
N LEU A 357 -28.27 24.48 -4.74
CA LEU A 357 -28.22 23.57 -5.87
C LEU A 357 -29.18 24.02 -7.00
N ALA A 358 -30.23 24.73 -6.65
CA ALA A 358 -31.14 25.33 -7.62
C ALA A 358 -30.52 26.43 -8.52
N LYS A 359 -29.31 26.90 -8.19
CA LYS A 359 -28.53 27.84 -9.02
C LYS A 359 -27.85 27.16 -10.19
N GLY A 360 -27.67 25.81 -10.13
CA GLY A 360 -27.17 24.98 -11.21
C GLY A 360 -28.26 24.65 -12.25
N HIS A 361 -27.92 23.76 -13.19
CA HIS A 361 -28.89 23.20 -14.13
C HIS A 361 -29.47 21.90 -13.53
N TRP A 362 -28.62 21.00 -13.05
CA TRP A 362 -29.02 19.69 -12.55
C TRP A 362 -28.74 19.56 -11.06
N ALA A 363 -29.70 19.00 -10.34
CA ALA A 363 -29.48 18.54 -8.97
C ALA A 363 -30.07 17.13 -8.80
N ALA A 364 -29.41 16.32 -8.00
CA ALA A 364 -29.87 14.97 -7.66
C ALA A 364 -30.09 14.85 -6.15
N TYR A 365 -31.16 14.17 -5.80
CA TYR A 365 -31.49 13.76 -4.43
C TYR A 365 -31.46 12.25 -4.39
N VAL A 366 -30.66 11.72 -3.47
CA VAL A 366 -30.44 10.27 -3.32
C VAL A 366 -30.68 9.88 -1.87
N ARG A 367 -31.58 8.96 -1.63
CA ARG A 367 -31.79 8.35 -0.32
C ARG A 367 -31.46 6.87 -0.42
N VAL A 368 -30.66 6.36 0.51
CA VAL A 368 -30.25 4.97 0.61
C VAL A 368 -30.60 4.45 1.98
N LEU A 369 -31.18 3.24 2.09
CA LEU A 369 -31.40 2.61 3.39
C LEU A 369 -30.07 2.39 4.11
N ALA A 370 -30.02 2.64 5.41
CA ALA A 370 -28.80 2.49 6.21
C ALA A 370 -28.21 1.07 6.14
N ALA A 371 -29.05 0.04 6.01
CA ALA A 371 -28.64 -1.34 5.84
C ALA A 371 -28.00 -1.64 4.47
N LYS A 372 -28.07 -0.69 3.52
CA LYS A 372 -27.53 -0.79 2.16
C LYS A 372 -26.39 0.19 1.92
N PHE A 373 -26.13 1.07 2.87
CA PHE A 373 -24.92 1.87 2.88
C PHE A 373 -23.71 0.95 3.03
N ASP A 374 -22.64 1.20 2.31
CA ASP A 374 -21.50 0.29 2.08
C ASP A 374 -21.85 -0.87 1.14
N GLY A 375 -22.37 -0.54 -0.03
CA GLY A 375 -22.70 -1.51 -1.05
C GLY A 375 -23.24 -0.91 -2.34
N VAL A 376 -23.61 -1.81 -3.23
CA VAL A 376 -24.18 -1.51 -4.54
C VAL A 376 -25.65 -1.89 -4.55
N ILE A 377 -26.52 -0.96 -4.94
CA ILE A 377 -27.94 -1.18 -5.14
C ILE A 377 -28.19 -1.27 -6.65
N ASP A 378 -28.65 -2.42 -7.14
CA ASP A 378 -29.27 -2.55 -8.45
C ASP A 378 -30.69 -1.99 -8.39
N VAL A 379 -30.91 -0.84 -8.99
CA VAL A 379 -32.16 -0.10 -8.86
C VAL A 379 -33.36 -0.82 -9.47
N ALA A 380 -33.14 -1.68 -10.47
CA ALA A 380 -34.19 -2.48 -11.10
C ALA A 380 -34.65 -3.64 -10.21
N ALA A 381 -33.70 -4.24 -9.46
CA ALA A 381 -33.98 -5.40 -8.61
C ALA A 381 -34.37 -5.01 -7.16
N GLN A 382 -33.91 -3.85 -6.66
CA GLN A 382 -33.97 -3.44 -5.27
C GLN A 382 -34.74 -2.13 -5.07
N THR A 383 -35.95 -2.04 -5.60
CA THR A 383 -36.75 -0.80 -5.67
C THR A 383 -37.16 -0.19 -4.32
N SER A 384 -37.08 -0.96 -3.21
CA SER A 384 -37.38 -0.46 -1.87
C SER A 384 -36.17 0.09 -1.11
N ASP A 385 -34.94 -0.13 -1.63
CA ASP A 385 -33.70 0.12 -0.88
C ASP A 385 -33.17 1.54 -1.10
N TYR A 386 -33.72 2.26 -2.05
CA TYR A 386 -33.31 3.60 -2.41
C TYR A 386 -34.50 4.49 -2.73
N TRP A 387 -34.21 5.79 -2.86
CA TRP A 387 -35.11 6.83 -3.39
C TRP A 387 -34.27 7.79 -4.22
N PHE A 388 -34.69 8.10 -5.43
CA PHE A 388 -33.93 8.95 -6.34
C PHE A 388 -34.81 10.02 -6.97
N ARG A 389 -34.29 11.26 -7.06
CA ARG A 389 -34.87 12.37 -7.81
C ARG A 389 -33.79 13.08 -8.61
N LEU A 390 -34.11 13.43 -9.84
CA LEU A 390 -33.33 14.37 -10.64
C LEU A 390 -34.15 15.61 -10.88
N TYR A 391 -33.57 16.77 -10.60
CA TYR A 391 -34.19 18.08 -10.78
C TYR A 391 -33.51 18.80 -11.93
N ASP A 392 -34.32 19.24 -12.92
CA ASP A 392 -33.92 20.14 -14.00
C ASP A 392 -34.38 21.55 -13.67
N HIS A 393 -33.49 22.41 -13.24
CA HIS A 393 -33.78 23.75 -12.86
C HIS A 393 -33.96 24.71 -14.04
N LYS A 394 -33.57 24.32 -15.27
CA LYS A 394 -33.82 25.11 -16.48
C LYS A 394 -35.22 24.89 -17.04
N THR A 395 -35.67 23.65 -17.07
CA THR A 395 -36.99 23.30 -17.58
C THR A 395 -38.05 23.20 -16.48
N TYR A 396 -37.63 23.32 -15.23
CA TYR A 396 -38.48 23.18 -14.03
C TYR A 396 -39.17 21.82 -13.92
N GLN A 397 -38.46 20.76 -14.31
CA GLN A 397 -38.97 19.40 -14.25
C GLN A 397 -38.32 18.58 -13.13
N THR A 398 -39.09 17.62 -12.62
CA THR A 398 -38.61 16.64 -11.66
C THR A 398 -38.80 15.24 -12.28
N TYR A 399 -37.74 14.44 -12.26
CA TYR A 399 -37.77 13.07 -12.71
C TYR A 399 -37.66 12.14 -11.50
N TYR A 400 -38.57 11.19 -11.42
CA TYR A 400 -38.72 10.28 -10.28
C TYR A 400 -38.10 8.90 -10.61
N GLY A 401 -37.31 8.37 -9.66
CA GLY A 401 -36.62 7.09 -9.84
C GLY A 401 -37.49 5.85 -9.67
N GLU A 402 -38.71 5.99 -9.10
CA GLU A 402 -39.61 4.83 -8.93
C GLU A 402 -40.42 4.52 -10.19
N ASP A 403 -40.31 5.34 -11.22
CA ASP A 403 -41.00 5.06 -12.48
C ASP A 403 -40.49 3.79 -13.13
N ALA A 404 -41.39 2.91 -13.54
CA ALA A 404 -41.05 1.65 -14.18
C ALA A 404 -40.10 1.86 -15.37
N GLY A 405 -39.00 1.12 -15.39
CA GLY A 405 -37.97 1.21 -16.43
C GLY A 405 -36.68 1.92 -16.02
N LEU A 406 -36.53 2.30 -14.75
CA LEU A 406 -35.24 2.74 -14.21
C LEU A 406 -34.25 1.55 -14.19
N THR A 407 -33.05 1.75 -14.71
CA THR A 407 -31.97 0.77 -14.67
C THR A 407 -30.66 1.39 -14.21
N GLY A 408 -29.73 0.58 -13.74
CA GLY A 408 -28.42 1.02 -13.29
C GLY A 408 -28.17 0.77 -11.82
N THR A 409 -27.23 1.51 -11.24
CA THR A 409 -26.77 1.29 -9.88
C THR A 409 -26.61 2.58 -9.08
N ILE A 410 -26.85 2.47 -7.78
CA ILE A 410 -26.42 3.44 -6.77
C ILE A 410 -25.44 2.73 -5.85
N GLU A 411 -24.26 3.31 -5.65
CA GLU A 411 -23.20 2.74 -4.86
C GLU A 411 -22.72 3.74 -3.81
N THR A 412 -22.58 3.28 -2.57
CA THR A 412 -22.14 4.11 -1.45
C THR A 412 -21.15 3.34 -0.59
N HIS A 413 -20.07 4.01 -0.18
CA HIS A 413 -19.09 3.43 0.74
C HIS A 413 -18.57 4.47 1.73
N PRO A 414 -18.38 4.10 3.01
CA PRO A 414 -17.62 4.92 3.95
C PRO A 414 -16.13 4.90 3.58
N ASN A 415 -15.37 5.84 4.12
CA ASN A 415 -13.91 5.76 4.06
C ASN A 415 -13.43 4.49 4.76
N PRO A 416 -12.65 3.59 4.08
CA PRO A 416 -12.23 2.31 4.66
C PRO A 416 -11.31 2.47 5.88
N ALA A 417 -10.63 3.60 6.02
CA ALA A 417 -9.79 3.94 7.17
C ALA A 417 -10.55 4.61 8.33
N GLY A 418 -11.90 4.70 8.26
CA GLY A 418 -12.73 5.29 9.30
C GLY A 418 -12.80 6.81 9.30
N GLY A 419 -12.46 7.48 8.19
CA GLY A 419 -12.64 8.91 7.97
C GLY A 419 -14.11 9.31 7.85
N LYS A 420 -14.36 10.63 7.73
CA LYS A 420 -15.71 11.18 7.52
C LYS A 420 -16.11 11.26 6.05
N GLU A 421 -15.16 11.01 5.17
CA GLU A 421 -15.36 11.00 3.73
C GLU A 421 -16.28 9.83 3.36
N ILE A 422 -17.10 10.05 2.36
CA ILE A 422 -17.92 9.01 1.75
C ILE A 422 -17.67 8.96 0.24
N TYR A 423 -17.84 7.81 -0.33
CA TYR A 423 -17.95 7.59 -1.76
C TYR A 423 -19.41 7.40 -2.11
N LEU A 424 -19.88 8.17 -3.11
CA LEU A 424 -21.20 8.02 -3.72
C LEU A 424 -21.04 7.96 -5.23
N ARG A 425 -21.59 6.93 -5.84
CA ARG A 425 -21.70 6.82 -7.29
C ARG A 425 -23.14 6.53 -7.68
N VAL A 426 -23.63 7.29 -8.65
CA VAL A 426 -24.93 7.10 -9.29
C VAL A 426 -24.70 6.85 -10.77
N ASN A 427 -25.18 5.75 -11.29
CA ASN A 427 -25.14 5.43 -12.71
C ASN A 427 -26.49 4.87 -13.12
N LEU A 428 -27.36 5.74 -13.60
CA LEU A 428 -28.77 5.43 -13.84
C LEU A 428 -29.19 5.81 -15.26
N THR A 429 -30.13 5.02 -15.81
CA THR A 429 -30.90 5.41 -16.98
C THR A 429 -32.38 5.49 -16.59
N LEU A 430 -32.95 6.67 -16.73
CA LEU A 430 -34.34 6.95 -16.41
C LEU A 430 -35.27 6.44 -17.55
N LYS A 431 -36.57 6.27 -17.24
CA LYS A 431 -37.57 5.79 -18.17
C LYS A 431 -37.66 6.57 -19.51
N ASN A 432 -37.42 7.87 -19.44
CA ASN A 432 -37.42 8.75 -20.61
C ASN A 432 -36.11 8.72 -21.40
N GLY A 433 -35.17 7.86 -21.03
CA GLY A 433 -33.86 7.69 -21.68
C GLY A 433 -32.79 8.67 -21.20
N ILE A 434 -33.07 9.50 -20.19
CA ILE A 434 -32.05 10.35 -19.58
C ILE A 434 -31.07 9.48 -18.82
N GLY A 435 -29.76 9.59 -19.14
CA GLY A 435 -28.67 9.00 -18.39
C GLY A 435 -28.17 9.95 -17.29
N VAL A 436 -27.91 9.44 -16.09
CA VAL A 436 -27.32 10.18 -14.97
C VAL A 436 -26.11 9.44 -14.48
N GLU A 437 -24.94 10.06 -14.59
CA GLU A 437 -23.70 9.61 -14.02
C GLU A 437 -23.22 10.66 -13.02
N ALA A 438 -23.12 10.31 -11.74
CA ALA A 438 -22.53 11.20 -10.73
C ALA A 438 -21.59 10.39 -9.87
N GLU A 439 -20.46 11.00 -9.51
CA GLU A 439 -19.45 10.35 -8.67
C GLU A 439 -18.85 11.42 -7.75
N TYR A 440 -18.77 11.10 -6.48
CA TYR A 440 -18.24 11.99 -5.46
C TYR A 440 -17.46 11.20 -4.40
N TYR A 441 -16.31 11.74 -4.02
CA TYR A 441 -15.59 11.34 -2.82
C TYR A 441 -15.15 12.58 -2.05
N GLY A 442 -15.49 12.64 -0.77
CA GLY A 442 -15.14 13.73 0.11
C GLY A 442 -15.99 13.76 1.38
N VAL A 443 -15.73 14.72 2.23
CA VAL A 443 -16.53 14.94 3.45
C VAL A 443 -17.85 15.62 3.06
N PRO A 444 -19.01 14.97 3.32
CA PRO A 444 -20.29 15.61 3.04
C PRO A 444 -20.50 16.83 3.93
N THR A 445 -21.12 17.86 3.38
CA THR A 445 -21.59 19.01 4.17
C THR A 445 -22.87 18.63 4.91
N ALA A 446 -22.85 18.65 6.24
CA ALA A 446 -24.01 18.32 7.04
C ALA A 446 -25.15 19.32 6.82
N ALA A 447 -26.37 18.82 6.62
CA ALA A 447 -27.58 19.63 6.44
C ALA A 447 -28.70 19.13 7.35
N THR A 448 -29.59 20.02 7.75
CA THR A 448 -30.78 19.67 8.56
C THR A 448 -31.83 18.95 7.71
N ALA A 449 -32.73 18.20 8.34
CA ALA A 449 -33.83 17.52 7.68
C ALA A 449 -34.67 18.48 6.84
N ASP A 450 -35.02 19.66 7.39
CA ASP A 450 -35.81 20.66 6.70
C ASP A 450 -35.10 21.25 5.47
N ALA A 451 -33.77 21.39 5.53
CA ALA A 451 -32.96 21.85 4.39
C ALA A 451 -32.82 20.77 3.30
N MET A 452 -32.94 19.50 3.66
CA MET A 452 -32.88 18.31 2.77
C MET A 452 -34.26 17.83 2.36
N ASP A 453 -35.33 18.61 2.62
CA ASP A 453 -36.66 18.28 2.14
C ASP A 453 -36.71 18.35 0.61
N GLU A 454 -37.32 17.34 -0.02
CA GLU A 454 -37.49 17.27 -1.48
C GLU A 454 -38.17 18.56 -2.04
N GLU A 455 -39.09 19.15 -1.31
CA GLU A 455 -39.77 20.40 -1.72
C GLU A 455 -38.81 21.60 -1.78
N THR A 456 -37.78 21.62 -0.92
CA THR A 456 -36.75 22.68 -0.92
C THR A 456 -35.85 22.58 -2.16
N LEU A 457 -35.63 21.38 -2.69
CA LEU A 457 -34.80 21.15 -3.86
C LEU A 457 -35.56 21.20 -5.18
N LYS A 458 -36.88 21.14 -5.15
CA LYS A 458 -37.70 21.18 -6.35
C LYS A 458 -37.50 22.47 -7.15
N PRO A 459 -37.39 22.38 -8.47
CA PRO A 459 -37.35 23.52 -9.32
C PRO A 459 -38.71 24.28 -9.25
N VAL A 460 -38.64 25.56 -8.94
CA VAL A 460 -39.82 26.43 -8.89
C VAL A 460 -39.81 27.33 -10.11
N LYS A 461 -40.80 27.14 -10.97
CA LYS A 461 -40.96 28.02 -12.13
C LYS A 461 -41.21 29.44 -11.65
N PRO A 462 -40.41 30.43 -12.07
CA PRO A 462 -40.66 31.81 -11.73
C PRO A 462 -42.07 32.23 -12.16
N PHE A 463 -42.74 32.93 -11.29
CA PHE A 463 -44.03 33.52 -11.64
C PHE A 463 -43.81 34.59 -12.70
N GLU A 464 -44.33 34.35 -13.90
CA GLU A 464 -44.35 35.34 -14.96
C GLU A 464 -45.67 36.13 -14.80
N PRO A 465 -45.62 37.34 -14.28
CA PRO A 465 -46.83 38.13 -14.13
C PRO A 465 -47.41 38.49 -15.50
N TYR A 466 -48.67 38.29 -15.67
CA TYR A 466 -49.38 38.67 -16.89
C TYR A 466 -50.73 39.25 -16.56
N ILE A 467 -51.22 40.11 -17.44
CA ILE A 467 -52.59 40.56 -17.43
C ILE A 467 -53.36 39.77 -18.49
N LYS A 468 -54.40 39.11 -18.05
CA LYS A 468 -55.27 38.30 -18.91
C LYS A 468 -56.56 39.04 -19.16
N PHE A 469 -56.88 39.20 -20.42
CA PHE A 469 -58.15 39.73 -20.83
C PHE A 469 -59.07 38.62 -21.26
N LEU A 470 -60.29 38.58 -20.72
CA LEU A 470 -61.28 37.56 -21.06
C LEU A 470 -62.43 38.21 -21.88
N ASP A 471 -63.01 37.47 -22.78
CA ASP A 471 -64.24 37.88 -23.45
C ASP A 471 -65.47 37.73 -22.50
N LYS A 472 -66.61 38.05 -23.01
CA LYS A 472 -67.91 37.94 -22.29
C LYS A 472 -68.26 36.51 -21.88
N ASP A 473 -67.64 35.52 -22.51
CA ASP A 473 -67.85 34.07 -22.28
C ASP A 473 -66.68 33.44 -21.45
N ASN A 474 -65.87 34.30 -20.81
CA ASN A 474 -64.64 33.87 -20.05
C ASN A 474 -63.59 33.15 -20.87
N LYS A 475 -63.53 33.34 -22.19
CA LYS A 475 -62.47 32.83 -23.05
C LYS A 475 -61.31 33.80 -23.13
N ASP A 476 -60.14 33.26 -23.22
CA ASP A 476 -58.90 34.02 -23.33
C ASP A 476 -58.86 34.83 -24.62
N MET A 477 -58.76 36.15 -24.53
CA MET A 477 -58.62 37.03 -25.68
C MET A 477 -57.18 37.51 -25.87
N LEU A 478 -56.48 37.86 -24.79
CA LEU A 478 -55.16 38.44 -24.87
C LEU A 478 -54.37 38.16 -23.59
N TYR A 479 -53.08 37.92 -23.75
CA TYR A 479 -52.11 37.85 -22.67
C TYR A 479 -51.09 38.95 -22.85
N TRP A 480 -50.90 39.77 -21.82
CA TRP A 480 -49.79 40.73 -21.77
C TRP A 480 -48.82 40.37 -20.68
N PRO A 481 -47.54 40.09 -21.04
CA PRO A 481 -46.54 39.92 -20.03
C PRO A 481 -46.29 41.25 -19.28
N VAL A 482 -46.19 41.18 -17.97
CA VAL A 482 -45.89 42.34 -17.13
C VAL A 482 -44.41 42.27 -16.74
N THR A 483 -43.61 43.17 -17.30
CA THR A 483 -42.17 43.23 -17.05
C THR A 483 -41.83 44.08 -15.81
N ALA A 484 -42.72 44.95 -15.38
CA ALA A 484 -42.60 45.70 -14.14
C ALA A 484 -44.01 46.12 -13.66
N MET A 485 -44.25 46.06 -12.36
CA MET A 485 -45.47 46.54 -11.73
C MET A 485 -45.09 47.50 -10.61
N GLU A 486 -45.58 48.73 -10.73
CA GLU A 486 -45.46 49.73 -9.68
C GLU A 486 -46.88 49.93 -9.02
N VAL A 487 -46.93 49.58 -7.74
CA VAL A 487 -48.15 49.85 -6.96
C VAL A 487 -48.00 51.22 -6.32
N ARG A 488 -48.71 52.20 -6.88
CA ARG A 488 -48.80 53.54 -6.27
C ARG A 488 -50.05 53.62 -5.38
N HIS A 489 -49.83 53.89 -4.11
CA HIS A 489 -50.89 54.20 -3.19
C HIS A 489 -51.22 55.70 -3.34
N ASP A 490 -52.35 55.95 -3.90
CA ASP A 490 -52.91 57.35 -3.91
C ASP A 490 -53.80 57.54 -2.67
N PRO A 491 -53.34 58.33 -1.70
CA PRO A 491 -54.10 58.55 -0.48
C PRO A 491 -55.44 59.25 -0.72
N ALA A 492 -55.64 59.87 -1.88
CA ALA A 492 -56.91 60.55 -2.24
C ALA A 492 -58.06 59.57 -2.58
N TYR A 493 -57.76 58.30 -2.86
CA TYR A 493 -58.73 57.22 -3.19
C TYR A 493 -59.20 56.39 -2.01
N ARG A 494 -58.82 56.79 -0.78
CA ARG A 494 -59.10 55.97 0.40
C ARG A 494 -60.56 55.89 0.81
N ASP A 495 -61.36 56.80 0.33
CA ASP A 495 -62.74 56.95 0.78
C ASP A 495 -63.82 56.46 -0.21
N SER A 496 -63.46 55.84 -1.32
CA SER A 496 -64.42 55.36 -2.30
C SER A 496 -64.69 53.86 -2.32
N TYR A 497 -64.06 53.04 -1.42
CA TYR A 497 -64.34 51.61 -1.22
C TYR A 497 -64.90 51.34 0.18
N THR A 498 -66.07 51.90 0.48
CA THR A 498 -67.03 51.27 1.38
C THR A 498 -67.95 50.48 0.47
N GLY A 499 -67.52 49.33 -0.01
CA GLY A 499 -68.38 48.37 -0.71
C GLY A 499 -69.31 47.73 0.31
N ASP A 500 -70.56 47.71 -0.02
CA ASP A 500 -71.56 46.80 0.55
C ASP A 500 -71.23 45.31 0.27
#